data_91f636d3c62e117e15be6135a64173b8
#
_entry.id   91f636d3c62e117e15be6135a64173b8
#
_cell.length_a   1.000
_cell.length_b   1.000
_cell.length_c   1.000
_cell.angle_alpha   90.00
_cell.angle_beta   90.00
_cell.angle_gamma   90.00
#
_symmetry.space_group_name_H-M   'P 1'
#
loop_
_entity.id
_entity.type
_entity.pdbx_description
1 polymer ?
#
loop_
_entity_poly.entity_id
_entity_poly.type
_entity_poly.pdbx_seq_one_letter_code
_entity_poly.pdbx_strand_id
1 'polypeptide(L)'
;MGADVLEQFFAIDGARRLGEVSLVDAGSPIFQSGLLFYEILFDENAACHIAFGEAYPECIEGGSALSRDELAALGSNFSDTHVDFMIGTAAMTVTGQCADGREVAIMRDGRFDAAVLA
;
A
#
# COMPACT_ATOMS: atom_id res chain seq x y z
N MET A 1 8.08 24.20 -2.40
CA MET A 1 7.46 23.61 -1.18
C MET A 1 7.47 22.11 -1.38
N GLY A 2 8.09 21.37 -0.50
CA GLY A 2 8.07 19.93 -0.51
C GLY A 2 9.40 19.25 -0.17
N ALA A 3 10.53 19.66 -0.75
CA ALA A 3 11.81 18.98 -0.46
C ALA A 3 12.18 19.04 1.02
N ASP A 4 12.10 20.21 1.63
CA ASP A 4 12.41 20.40 3.04
C ASP A 4 11.45 19.62 3.97
N VAL A 5 10.18 19.50 3.58
CA VAL A 5 9.17 18.72 4.31
C VAL A 5 9.47 17.23 4.20
N LEU A 6 9.84 16.76 3.01
CA LEU A 6 10.23 15.37 2.79
C LEU A 6 11.53 15.02 3.54
N GLU A 7 12.50 15.93 3.58
CA GLU A 7 13.73 15.72 4.36
C GLU A 7 13.41 15.58 5.86
N GLN A 8 12.54 16.44 6.40
CA GLN A 8 12.09 16.34 7.79
C GLN A 8 11.32 15.06 8.06
N PHE A 9 10.42 14.70 7.17
CA PHE A 9 9.68 13.44 7.25
C PHE A 9 10.63 12.24 7.26
N PHE A 10 11.56 12.17 6.33
CA PHE A 10 12.53 11.09 6.25
C PHE A 10 13.62 11.10 7.34
N ALA A 11 13.63 12.10 8.20
CA ALA A 11 14.45 12.10 9.42
C ALA A 11 13.80 11.32 10.57
N ILE A 12 12.50 11.06 10.50
CA ILE A 12 11.78 10.22 11.47
C ILE A 12 12.24 8.76 11.30
N ASP A 13 12.46 8.08 12.42
CA ASP A 13 12.88 6.67 12.39
C ASP A 13 11.83 5.80 11.70
N GLY A 14 12.29 4.89 10.85
CA GLY A 14 11.43 4.02 10.04
C GLY A 14 10.73 4.69 8.84
N ALA A 15 10.65 6.02 8.77
CA ALA A 15 9.90 6.73 7.72
C ALA A 15 10.45 6.56 6.30
N ARG A 16 11.69 6.08 6.13
CA ARG A 16 12.31 5.82 4.81
C ARG A 16 11.97 4.45 4.23
N ARG A 17 11.20 3.64 4.95
CA ARG A 17 10.81 2.29 4.53
C ARG A 17 9.34 2.27 4.19
N LEU A 18 8.98 1.37 3.27
CA LEU A 18 7.58 1.10 3.00
C LEU A 18 6.94 0.37 4.19
N GLY A 19 5.78 0.85 4.62
CA GLY A 19 4.90 0.20 5.57
C GLY A 19 3.73 -0.49 4.89
N GLU A 20 3.34 -0.01 3.69
CA GLU A 20 2.19 -0.54 2.97
C GLU A 20 2.38 -0.50 1.46
N VAL A 21 1.78 -1.50 0.80
CA VAL A 21 1.47 -1.51 -0.64
C VAL A 21 0.02 -1.94 -0.77
N SER A 22 -0.83 -1.05 -1.25
CA SER A 22 -2.27 -1.27 -1.37
C SER A 22 -2.72 -1.30 -2.83
N LEU A 23 -3.53 -2.29 -3.18
CA LEU A 23 -4.11 -2.43 -4.51
C LEU A 23 -5.61 -2.12 -4.45
N VAL A 24 -6.04 -1.16 -5.23
CA VAL A 24 -7.43 -0.71 -5.31
C VAL A 24 -7.94 -0.84 -6.74
N ASP A 25 -9.03 -1.57 -6.92
CA ASP A 25 -9.69 -1.74 -8.22
C ASP A 25 -10.31 -0.42 -8.68
N ALA A 26 -10.02 -0.01 -9.92
CA ALA A 26 -10.60 1.18 -10.52
C ALA A 26 -12.13 1.11 -10.69
N GLY A 27 -12.73 -0.04 -10.49
CA GLY A 27 -14.18 -0.22 -10.41
C GLY A 27 -14.75 -0.05 -9.01
N SER A 28 -13.94 0.21 -7.99
CA SER A 28 -14.43 0.44 -6.63
C SER A 28 -15.34 1.67 -6.57
N PRO A 29 -16.35 1.68 -5.70
CA PRO A 29 -17.25 2.84 -5.57
C PRO A 29 -16.51 4.14 -5.23
N ILE A 30 -15.45 4.07 -4.43
CA ILE A 30 -14.66 5.25 -4.04
C ILE A 30 -13.91 5.80 -5.26
N PHE A 31 -13.18 4.94 -6.01
CA PHE A 31 -12.51 5.36 -7.24
C PHE A 31 -13.50 5.96 -8.25
N GLN A 32 -14.64 5.28 -8.46
CA GLN A 32 -15.66 5.70 -9.44
C GLN A 32 -16.37 7.00 -9.05
N SER A 33 -16.45 7.32 -7.77
CA SER A 33 -17.10 8.55 -7.30
C SER A 33 -16.36 9.80 -7.76
N GLY A 34 -15.04 9.75 -7.91
CA GLY A 34 -14.19 10.91 -8.17
C GLY A 34 -14.27 12.00 -7.10
N LEU A 35 -14.81 11.68 -5.92
CA LEU A 35 -15.00 12.63 -4.84
C LEU A 35 -13.81 12.60 -3.89
N LEU A 36 -13.54 13.75 -3.27
CA LEU A 36 -12.69 13.88 -2.11
C LEU A 36 -13.61 13.99 -0.87
N PHE A 37 -13.46 13.04 0.04
CA PHE A 37 -14.33 12.91 1.21
C PHE A 37 -13.84 13.72 2.41
N TYR A 38 -12.56 14.14 2.40
CA TYR A 38 -11.86 14.72 3.54
C TYR A 38 -11.83 13.79 4.76
N GLU A 39 -11.84 12.50 4.48
CA GLU A 39 -11.76 11.42 5.46
C GLU A 39 -10.71 10.41 4.96
N ILE A 40 -9.63 10.26 5.73
CA ILE A 40 -8.45 9.52 5.30
C ILE A 40 -8.79 8.06 4.95
N LEU A 41 -9.63 7.39 5.74
CA LEU A 41 -10.02 6.00 5.51
C LEU A 41 -10.81 5.77 4.22
N PHE A 42 -11.40 6.82 3.65
CA PHE A 42 -12.03 6.79 2.33
C PHE A 42 -11.05 7.23 1.25
N ASP A 43 -10.36 8.34 1.47
CA ASP A 43 -9.54 8.98 0.44
C ASP A 43 -8.29 8.16 0.09
N GLU A 44 -7.73 7.41 1.04
CA GLU A 44 -6.64 6.46 0.77
C GLU A 44 -7.07 5.34 -0.19
N ASN A 45 -8.34 4.95 -0.17
CA ASN A 45 -8.91 3.94 -1.07
C ASN A 45 -9.40 4.51 -2.41
N ALA A 46 -9.03 5.73 -2.76
CA ALA A 46 -9.31 6.32 -4.07
C ALA A 46 -8.48 5.70 -5.20
N ALA A 47 -7.29 5.15 -4.92
CA ALA A 47 -6.44 4.50 -5.91
C ALA A 47 -5.45 3.54 -5.24
N CYS A 48 -4.76 2.71 -6.04
CA CYS A 48 -3.60 1.99 -5.54
C CYS A 48 -2.60 2.97 -4.94
N HIS A 49 -2.04 2.64 -3.79
CA HIS A 49 -1.12 3.51 -3.07
C HIS A 49 0.01 2.72 -2.42
N ILE A 50 1.04 3.42 -2.04
CA ILE A 50 2.10 2.95 -1.17
C ILE A 50 2.17 3.87 0.04
N ALA A 51 2.51 3.34 1.21
CA ALA A 51 2.79 4.17 2.37
C ALA A 51 4.23 4.02 2.83
N PHE A 52 4.81 5.14 3.24
CA PHE A 52 6.07 5.16 3.98
C PHE A 52 5.79 5.22 5.47
N GLY A 53 6.57 4.47 6.25
CA GLY A 53 6.50 4.49 7.71
C GLY A 53 5.96 3.19 8.30
N GLU A 54 5.05 3.32 9.27
CA GLU A 54 4.49 2.19 10.04
C GLU A 54 3.82 1.16 9.13
N ALA A 55 4.05 -0.13 9.41
CA ALA A 55 3.36 -1.24 8.77
C ALA A 55 2.26 -1.78 9.69
N TYR A 56 1.23 -2.38 9.08
CA TYR A 56 0.11 -2.95 9.82
C TYR A 56 0.31 -4.46 10.06
N PRO A 57 0.35 -4.90 11.34
CA PRO A 57 0.49 -6.31 11.69
C PRO A 57 -0.60 -7.19 11.09
N GLU A 58 -1.81 -6.64 10.91
CA GLU A 58 -2.98 -7.31 10.38
C GLU A 58 -2.78 -7.81 8.94
N CYS A 59 -1.85 -7.21 8.20
CA CYS A 59 -1.50 -7.61 6.84
C CYS A 59 -0.59 -8.86 6.80
N ILE A 60 -0.14 -9.35 7.96
CA ILE A 60 0.66 -10.57 8.12
C ILE A 60 -0.24 -11.66 8.72
N GLU A 61 -0.24 -12.86 8.13
CA GLU A 61 -1.01 -13.98 8.67
C GLU A 61 -0.63 -14.25 10.14
N GLY A 62 -1.63 -14.12 11.03
CA GLY A 62 -1.42 -14.23 12.49
C GLY A 62 -0.68 -13.06 13.12
N GLY A 63 -0.37 -12.01 12.38
CA GLY A 63 0.48 -10.89 12.82
C GLY A 63 -0.04 -10.15 14.05
N SER A 64 -1.37 -10.02 14.20
CA SER A 64 -1.97 -9.38 15.39
C SER A 64 -1.69 -10.11 16.71
N ALA A 65 -1.23 -11.36 16.65
CA ALA A 65 -0.85 -12.15 17.83
C ALA A 65 0.67 -12.17 18.09
N LEU A 66 1.46 -11.61 17.16
CA LEU A 66 2.92 -11.60 17.26
C LEU A 66 3.42 -10.42 18.10
N SER A 67 4.53 -10.63 18.77
CA SER A 67 5.28 -9.56 19.43
C SER A 67 5.97 -8.65 18.40
N ARG A 68 6.36 -7.45 18.83
CA ARG A 68 7.10 -6.50 18.00
C ARG A 68 8.40 -7.10 17.42
N ASP A 69 9.11 -7.91 18.20
CA ASP A 69 10.36 -8.53 17.75
C ASP A 69 10.10 -9.61 16.68
N GLU A 70 9.03 -10.39 16.83
CA GLU A 70 8.62 -11.38 15.83
C GLU A 70 8.17 -10.70 14.53
N LEU A 71 7.40 -9.62 14.62
CA LEU A 71 7.01 -8.82 13.47
C LEU A 71 8.23 -8.20 12.76
N ALA A 72 9.18 -7.66 13.52
CA ALA A 72 10.42 -7.12 12.97
C ALA A 72 11.24 -8.18 12.23
N ALA A 73 11.29 -9.41 12.77
CA ALA A 73 11.96 -10.54 12.13
C ALA A 73 11.30 -10.96 10.80
N LEU A 74 10.00 -10.71 10.64
CA LEU A 74 9.25 -10.91 9.39
C LEU A 74 9.38 -9.72 8.41
N GLY A 75 10.06 -8.64 8.81
CA GLY A 75 10.28 -7.47 7.98
C GLY A 75 9.25 -6.34 8.15
N SER A 76 8.33 -6.47 9.11
CA SER A 76 7.42 -5.38 9.44
C SER A 76 8.19 -4.14 9.85
N ASN A 77 7.83 -3.00 9.30
CA ASN A 77 8.46 -1.73 9.61
C ASN A 77 7.72 -1.02 10.75
N PHE A 78 8.48 -0.37 11.60
CA PHE A 78 7.95 0.43 12.70
C PHE A 78 8.37 1.88 12.56
N SER A 79 7.42 2.78 12.76
CA SER A 79 7.62 4.23 12.70
C SER A 79 6.54 4.95 13.49
N ASP A 80 6.81 6.20 13.89
CA ASP A 80 5.79 7.08 14.46
C ASP A 80 4.96 7.80 13.39
N THR A 81 5.11 7.39 12.13
CA THR A 81 4.41 8.00 10.99
C THR A 81 3.99 6.95 9.97
N HIS A 82 2.89 7.24 9.26
CA HIS A 82 2.39 6.50 8.12
C HIS A 82 1.82 7.50 7.12
N VAL A 83 2.37 7.55 5.92
CA VAL A 83 1.96 8.52 4.90
C VAL A 83 1.79 7.85 3.55
N ASP A 84 0.57 7.96 3.00
CA ASP A 84 0.17 7.37 1.72
C ASP A 84 0.54 8.25 0.55
N PHE A 85 0.93 7.59 -0.53
CA PHE A 85 1.19 8.19 -1.83
C PHE A 85 0.39 7.44 -2.89
N MET A 86 -0.58 8.13 -3.49
CA MET A 86 -1.38 7.58 -4.58
C MET A 86 -0.51 7.36 -5.82
N ILE A 87 -0.46 6.13 -6.30
CA ILE A 87 0.29 5.74 -7.50
C ILE A 87 -0.61 5.12 -8.58
N GLY A 88 -1.85 4.77 -8.22
CA GLY A 88 -2.79 4.08 -9.09
C GLY A 88 -3.43 4.98 -10.14
N THR A 89 -3.71 4.40 -11.29
CA THR A 89 -4.48 5.00 -12.37
C THR A 89 -5.41 3.96 -13.00
N ALA A 90 -6.40 4.42 -13.78
CA ALA A 90 -7.27 3.51 -14.54
C ALA A 90 -6.54 2.72 -15.65
N ALA A 91 -5.27 3.02 -15.94
CA ALA A 91 -4.43 2.31 -16.89
C ALA A 91 -3.33 1.49 -16.23
N MET A 92 -3.34 1.38 -14.89
CA MET A 92 -2.29 0.68 -14.13
C MET A 92 -2.31 -0.81 -14.42
N THR A 93 -1.13 -1.38 -14.59
CA THR A 93 -0.93 -2.84 -14.67
C THR A 93 -0.04 -3.27 -13.51
N VAL A 94 -0.41 -4.36 -12.86
CA VAL A 94 0.37 -5.00 -11.80
C VAL A 94 0.63 -6.44 -12.17
N THR A 95 1.90 -6.82 -12.16
CA THR A 95 2.35 -8.19 -12.43
C THR A 95 3.08 -8.74 -11.21
N GLY A 96 2.67 -9.90 -10.75
CA GLY A 96 3.36 -10.66 -9.73
C GLY A 96 4.43 -11.55 -10.36
N GLN A 97 5.64 -11.55 -9.81
CA GLN A 97 6.71 -12.46 -10.20
C GLN A 97 6.83 -13.57 -9.16
N CYS A 98 6.55 -14.80 -9.57
CA CYS A 98 6.65 -15.97 -8.71
C CYS A 98 8.12 -16.40 -8.51
N ALA A 99 8.39 -17.14 -7.44
CA ALA A 99 9.72 -17.65 -7.12
C ALA A 99 10.27 -18.62 -8.19
N ASP A 100 9.38 -19.29 -8.95
CA ASP A 100 9.73 -20.17 -10.07
C ASP A 100 9.94 -19.42 -11.41
N GLY A 101 9.88 -18.08 -11.38
CA GLY A 101 10.07 -17.20 -12.54
C GLY A 101 8.82 -16.98 -13.38
N ARG A 102 7.67 -17.59 -13.05
CA ARG A 102 6.39 -17.28 -13.72
C ARG A 102 5.92 -15.87 -13.39
N GLU A 103 5.31 -15.23 -14.37
CA GLU A 103 4.59 -13.98 -14.17
C GLU A 103 3.09 -14.25 -14.08
N VAL A 104 2.44 -13.57 -13.14
CA VAL A 104 1.00 -13.61 -12.94
C VAL A 104 0.45 -12.19 -13.03
N ALA A 105 -0.51 -11.98 -13.90
CA ALA A 105 -1.21 -10.71 -13.95
C ALA A 105 -2.08 -10.58 -12.69
N ILE A 106 -1.84 -9.54 -11.89
CA ILE A 106 -2.64 -9.21 -10.72
C ILE A 106 -3.70 -8.17 -11.10
N MET A 107 -3.29 -7.14 -11.84
CA MET A 107 -4.20 -6.11 -12.34
C MET A 107 -3.88 -5.78 -13.81
N ARG A 108 -4.91 -5.46 -14.59
CA ARG A 108 -4.83 -4.91 -15.95
C ARG A 108 -5.81 -3.75 -16.08
N ASP A 109 -5.37 -2.66 -16.68
CA ASP A 109 -6.19 -1.45 -16.88
C ASP A 109 -6.89 -1.01 -15.57
N GLY A 110 -6.14 -1.01 -14.47
CA GLY A 110 -6.62 -0.63 -13.15
C GLY A 110 -7.60 -1.60 -12.49
N ARG A 111 -7.88 -2.77 -13.09
CA ARG A 111 -8.84 -3.77 -12.58
C ARG A 111 -8.13 -5.06 -12.18
N PHE A 112 -8.58 -5.70 -11.13
CA PHE A 112 -8.08 -7.02 -10.78
C PHE A 112 -8.33 -8.02 -11.91
N ASP A 113 -7.31 -8.82 -12.22
CA ASP A 113 -7.46 -9.94 -13.15
C ASP A 113 -8.41 -10.99 -12.55
N ALA A 114 -9.32 -11.52 -13.38
CA ALA A 114 -10.30 -12.50 -12.93
C ALA A 114 -9.68 -13.76 -12.31
N ALA A 115 -8.46 -14.12 -12.72
CA ALA A 115 -7.74 -15.26 -12.17
C ALA A 115 -7.27 -15.05 -10.72
N VAL A 116 -7.19 -13.81 -10.26
CA VAL A 116 -6.80 -13.48 -8.87
C VAL A 116 -8.02 -13.48 -7.95
N LEU A 117 -9.22 -13.27 -8.51
CA LEU A 117 -10.48 -13.20 -7.76
C LEU A 117 -11.21 -14.56 -7.67
N ALA A 118 -10.68 -15.60 -8.34
CA ALA A 118 -11.26 -16.95 -8.38
C ALA A 118 -10.76 -17.85 -7.18
#